data_52a6aa6cba181544ca834d9582985347
#
_entry.id   52a6aa6cba181544ca834d9582985347
#
_cell.length_a   1.000
_cell.length_b   1.000
_cell.length_c   1.000
_cell.angle_alpha   90.00
_cell.angle_beta   90.00
_cell.angle_gamma   90.00
#
_symmetry.space_group_name_H-M   'P 1'
#
loop_
_entity.id
_entity.type
_entity.pdbx_description
1 polymer ?
#
loop_
_entity_poly.entity_id
_entity_poly.type
_entity_poly.pdbx_seq_one_letter_code
_entity_poly.pdbx_strand_id
1 'polypeptide(L)'
;MTPEETQGVLQSLVAPLRNKIPSPILHRPSEAGLSYTDVFFPSEDGIPLEAWYIPCPGSTKLIIANHPLRCTRSGYPLHIEPWKAFLGGDATGNNFELNFIPDLKILHDAGYNVLTYDMRNSGMSGSANGGVTGNGRLESRDVVGAMQYVKSRDDLKDMTVGLFSRCLGGIATFFAMDRRPEIFSDIRCLLVPEPLSYRCFVEKALGMYGLDDKFDQVNTMIKMETSFDIDEMSPIPVMGSVKVPTFIYSVKDDVLTKEEDVQTMYDGLGVEDKKLLWVEGTVRAKGYTYFQENPDVFLEWFAKHME
;
A
#
# COMPACT_ATOMS: atom_id res chain seq x y z
N MET A 1 -7.91 -10.83 -31.31
CA MET A 1 -6.48 -10.68 -30.92
C MET A 1 -5.67 -11.79 -31.56
N THR A 2 -4.47 -11.48 -32.02
CA THR A 2 -3.51 -12.50 -32.48
C THR A 2 -2.92 -13.28 -31.29
N PRO A 3 -2.33 -14.45 -31.49
CA PRO A 3 -1.65 -15.18 -30.41
C PRO A 3 -0.55 -14.35 -29.73
N GLU A 4 0.16 -13.51 -30.50
CA GLU A 4 1.22 -12.63 -29.99
C GLU A 4 0.67 -11.50 -29.11
N GLU A 5 -0.42 -10.85 -29.54
CA GLU A 5 -1.13 -9.84 -28.76
C GLU A 5 -1.68 -10.45 -27.45
N THR A 6 -2.28 -11.64 -27.53
CA THR A 6 -2.74 -12.37 -26.35
C THR A 6 -1.60 -12.61 -25.36
N GLN A 7 -0.47 -13.15 -25.85
CA GLN A 7 0.69 -13.40 -25.00
C GLN A 7 1.23 -12.10 -24.36
N GLY A 8 1.21 -10.99 -25.09
CA GLY A 8 1.58 -9.66 -24.58
C GLY A 8 0.70 -9.24 -23.40
N VAL A 9 -0.63 -9.42 -23.52
CA VAL A 9 -1.57 -9.13 -22.42
C VAL A 9 -1.26 -10.00 -21.21
N LEU A 10 -1.11 -11.32 -21.38
CA LEU A 10 -0.82 -12.21 -20.25
C LEU A 10 0.49 -11.84 -19.54
N GLN A 11 1.53 -11.47 -20.30
CA GLN A 11 2.80 -11.01 -19.73
C GLN A 11 2.64 -9.69 -18.96
N SER A 12 1.82 -8.77 -19.45
CA SER A 12 1.56 -7.50 -18.75
C SER A 12 0.88 -7.68 -17.39
N LEU A 13 0.11 -8.76 -17.21
CA LEU A 13 -0.53 -9.10 -15.95
C LEU A 13 0.44 -9.71 -14.90
N VAL A 14 1.57 -10.23 -15.34
CA VAL A 14 2.60 -10.81 -14.47
C VAL A 14 3.74 -9.83 -14.18
N ALA A 15 4.04 -8.95 -15.14
CA ALA A 15 5.13 -7.98 -15.05
C ALA A 15 5.12 -7.10 -13.76
N PRO A 16 3.96 -6.71 -13.17
CA PRO A 16 3.93 -5.99 -11.91
C PRO A 16 4.56 -6.71 -10.73
N LEU A 17 4.60 -8.04 -10.77
CA LEU A 17 5.08 -8.86 -9.65
C LEU A 17 6.60 -8.91 -9.52
N ARG A 18 7.34 -8.34 -10.48
CA ARG A 18 8.79 -8.18 -10.37
C ARG A 18 9.21 -6.74 -10.64
N ASN A 19 9.72 -6.08 -9.62
CA ASN A 19 10.21 -4.71 -9.76
C ASN A 19 11.65 -4.70 -10.30
N LYS A 20 11.80 -4.42 -11.60
CA LYS A 20 13.10 -4.33 -12.27
C LYS A 20 13.70 -2.92 -12.26
N ILE A 21 12.85 -1.90 -12.13
CA ILE A 21 13.23 -0.49 -12.17
C ILE A 21 12.52 0.20 -11.00
N PRO A 22 13.18 0.39 -9.84
CA PRO A 22 12.61 1.11 -8.71
C PRO A 22 12.18 2.52 -9.09
N SER A 23 11.10 3.00 -8.51
CA SER A 23 10.66 4.39 -8.68
C SER A 23 11.61 5.34 -7.97
N PRO A 24 11.89 6.53 -8.55
CA PRO A 24 12.74 7.52 -7.93
C PRO A 24 12.03 8.21 -6.75
N ILE A 25 12.80 8.78 -5.86
CA ILE A 25 12.34 9.74 -4.87
C ILE A 25 12.36 11.12 -5.54
N LEU A 26 11.19 11.60 -5.96
CA LEU A 26 11.08 12.89 -6.67
C LEU A 26 10.96 14.07 -5.71
N HIS A 27 10.28 13.89 -4.58
CA HIS A 27 10.02 14.95 -3.61
C HIS A 27 10.50 14.57 -2.22
N ARG A 28 10.80 15.58 -1.41
CA ARG A 28 11.25 15.44 -0.02
C ARG A 28 10.35 16.24 0.92
N PRO A 29 10.23 15.83 2.20
CA PRO A 29 9.44 16.56 3.18
C PRO A 29 9.82 18.04 3.34
N SER A 30 11.10 18.38 3.12
CA SER A 30 11.58 19.77 3.16
C SER A 30 10.92 20.71 2.14
N GLU A 31 10.43 20.18 1.00
CA GLU A 31 9.71 20.97 0.00
C GLU A 31 8.36 21.49 0.53
N ALA A 32 7.77 20.78 1.50
CA ALA A 32 6.57 21.21 2.23
C ALA A 32 6.89 21.92 3.56
N GLY A 33 8.15 22.30 3.78
CA GLY A 33 8.59 22.97 5.02
C GLY A 33 8.66 22.04 6.23
N LEU A 34 8.67 20.74 6.03
CA LEU A 34 8.76 19.76 7.11
C LEU A 34 10.23 19.44 7.45
N SER A 35 10.57 19.51 8.73
CA SER A 35 11.83 18.95 9.23
C SER A 35 11.69 17.42 9.28
N TYR A 36 12.74 16.71 8.87
CA TYR A 36 12.76 15.25 8.91
C TYR A 36 14.18 14.72 9.11
N THR A 37 14.27 13.46 9.47
CA THR A 37 15.54 12.72 9.57
C THR A 37 15.45 11.48 8.69
N ASP A 38 16.48 11.24 7.88
CA ASP A 38 16.64 9.95 7.22
C ASP A 38 16.98 8.89 8.28
N VAL A 39 16.22 7.81 8.29
CA VAL A 39 16.37 6.70 9.23
C VAL A 39 16.41 5.38 8.48
N PHE A 40 17.08 4.40 9.06
CA PHE A 40 17.28 3.08 8.48
C PHE A 40 16.94 2.02 9.53
N PHE A 41 16.22 1.00 9.11
CA PHE A 41 15.95 -0.14 9.98
C PHE A 41 15.79 -1.41 9.14
N PRO A 42 16.05 -2.60 9.73
CA PRO A 42 15.82 -3.86 9.03
C PRO A 42 14.33 -4.22 9.02
N SER A 43 13.89 -4.86 7.94
CA SER A 43 12.67 -5.67 7.97
C SER A 43 12.81 -6.83 8.96
N GLU A 44 11.73 -7.54 9.25
CA GLU A 44 11.76 -8.74 10.13
C GLU A 44 12.79 -9.79 9.66
N ASP A 45 13.01 -9.91 8.36
CA ASP A 45 13.96 -10.83 7.73
C ASP A 45 15.30 -10.18 7.31
N GLY A 46 15.58 -8.98 7.82
CA GLY A 46 16.88 -8.32 7.74
C GLY A 46 17.15 -7.50 6.48
N ILE A 47 16.14 -7.23 5.64
CA ILE A 47 16.30 -6.35 4.49
C ILE A 47 16.38 -4.90 4.97
N PRO A 48 17.42 -4.11 4.57
CA PRO A 48 17.54 -2.71 4.98
C PRO A 48 16.44 -1.88 4.33
N LEU A 49 15.67 -1.17 5.16
CA LEU A 49 14.61 -0.26 4.73
C LEU A 49 15.03 1.17 5.03
N GLU A 50 14.83 2.06 4.05
CA GLU A 50 15.10 3.48 4.16
C GLU A 50 13.80 4.25 4.39
N ALA A 51 13.83 5.20 5.32
CA ALA A 51 12.66 5.89 5.81
C ALA A 51 12.92 7.37 6.10
N TRP A 52 11.82 8.12 6.23
CA TRP A 52 11.80 9.45 6.85
C TRP A 52 11.03 9.39 8.15
N TYR A 53 11.64 9.91 9.19
CA TYR A 53 10.95 10.27 10.42
C TYR A 53 10.74 11.79 10.46
N ILE A 54 9.49 12.20 10.56
CA ILE A 54 9.05 13.61 10.58
C ILE A 54 8.51 13.87 11.97
N PRO A 55 9.29 14.50 12.88
CA PRO A 55 8.85 14.78 14.22
C PRO A 55 7.83 15.92 14.26
N CYS A 56 6.81 15.77 15.08
CA CYS A 56 5.87 16.83 15.46
C CYS A 56 6.13 17.23 16.92
N PRO A 57 6.77 18.38 17.19
CA PRO A 57 7.18 18.74 18.54
C PRO A 57 6.03 18.74 19.54
N GLY A 58 6.23 18.08 20.67
CA GLY A 58 5.23 17.97 21.75
C GLY A 58 4.15 16.92 21.52
N SER A 59 4.13 16.23 20.37
CA SER A 59 3.18 15.15 20.10
C SER A 59 3.72 13.80 20.58
N THR A 60 2.82 12.99 21.15
CA THR A 60 3.04 11.58 21.52
C THR A 60 2.31 10.62 20.59
N LYS A 61 1.81 11.11 19.44
CA LYS A 61 1.05 10.35 18.46
C LYS A 61 1.90 10.14 17.19
N LEU A 62 1.91 8.92 16.67
CA LEU A 62 2.71 8.55 15.49
C LEU A 62 1.81 7.87 14.45
N ILE A 63 1.89 8.32 13.21
CA ILE A 63 1.35 7.60 12.05
C ILE A 63 2.50 6.94 11.29
N ILE A 64 2.38 5.62 11.07
CA ILE A 64 3.26 4.89 10.15
C ILE A 64 2.55 4.79 8.80
N ALA A 65 3.16 5.35 7.75
CA ALA A 65 2.58 5.41 6.40
C ALA A 65 3.27 4.42 5.46
N ASN A 66 2.47 3.49 4.88
CA ASN A 66 2.91 2.46 3.95
C ASN A 66 2.41 2.78 2.53
N HIS A 67 3.29 2.66 1.54
CA HIS A 67 3.01 3.06 0.15
C HIS A 67 2.34 1.95 -0.70
N PRO A 68 1.71 2.29 -1.85
CA PRO A 68 1.18 1.34 -2.82
C PRO A 68 2.27 0.56 -3.55
N LEU A 69 1.87 -0.48 -4.30
CA LEU A 69 2.74 -1.24 -5.18
C LEU A 69 3.51 -0.31 -6.13
N ARG A 70 4.82 -0.53 -6.24
CA ARG A 70 5.78 0.20 -7.07
C ARG A 70 5.97 1.68 -6.74
N CYS A 71 5.18 2.24 -5.85
CA CYS A 71 5.42 3.57 -5.30
C CYS A 71 6.65 3.59 -4.39
N THR A 72 6.98 4.78 -3.96
CA THR A 72 7.92 5.06 -2.88
C THR A 72 7.19 5.81 -1.77
N ARG A 73 7.87 6.05 -0.65
CA ARG A 73 7.40 6.97 0.40
C ARG A 73 7.11 8.40 -0.10
N SER A 74 7.68 8.77 -1.26
CA SER A 74 7.46 10.07 -1.92
C SER A 74 6.26 10.07 -2.87
N GLY A 75 5.97 8.93 -3.51
CA GLY A 75 4.93 8.83 -4.52
C GLY A 75 5.31 7.98 -5.72
N TYR A 76 4.79 8.32 -6.92
CA TYR A 76 5.05 7.59 -8.16
C TYR A 76 4.93 8.49 -9.39
N PRO A 77 5.89 8.43 -10.35
CA PRO A 77 5.90 9.27 -11.55
C PRO A 77 5.04 8.68 -12.68
N LEU A 78 3.72 8.64 -12.54
CA LEU A 78 2.77 8.09 -13.53
C LEU A 78 2.81 8.79 -14.91
N HIS A 79 3.43 9.97 -14.99
CA HIS A 79 3.50 10.79 -16.21
C HIS A 79 4.83 10.65 -16.96
N ILE A 80 5.83 9.90 -16.42
CA ILE A 80 7.20 9.80 -16.96
C ILE A 80 7.52 8.35 -17.29
N GLU A 81 8.10 8.09 -18.46
CA GLU A 81 8.64 6.77 -18.81
C GLU A 81 9.95 6.46 -18.04
N PRO A 82 10.18 5.21 -17.70
CA PRO A 82 9.43 4.01 -18.04
C PRO A 82 8.26 3.71 -17.09
N TRP A 83 8.05 4.48 -16.03
CA TRP A 83 7.05 4.22 -15.00
C TRP A 83 5.61 4.42 -15.49
N LYS A 84 5.41 5.35 -16.46
CA LYS A 84 4.12 5.57 -17.13
C LYS A 84 3.57 4.29 -17.76
N ALA A 85 4.42 3.49 -18.41
CA ALA A 85 4.04 2.24 -19.06
C ALA A 85 3.41 1.21 -18.10
N PHE A 86 3.54 1.41 -16.82
CA PHE A 86 3.18 0.44 -15.79
C PHE A 86 1.74 0.59 -15.26
N LEU A 87 1.33 1.81 -14.91
CA LEU A 87 0.02 2.15 -14.36
C LEU A 87 -0.49 3.49 -14.89
N GLY A 88 0.32 4.18 -15.68
CA GLY A 88 0.00 5.48 -16.27
C GLY A 88 -0.70 5.34 -17.62
N GLY A 89 -1.03 6.48 -18.20
CA GLY A 89 -1.54 6.60 -19.56
C GLY A 89 -2.97 7.10 -19.66
N ASP A 90 -3.36 7.49 -20.87
CA ASP A 90 -4.66 8.13 -21.15
C ASP A 90 -5.82 7.15 -20.94
N ALA A 91 -5.61 5.86 -21.23
CA ALA A 91 -6.65 4.83 -21.08
C ALA A 91 -7.08 4.61 -19.62
N THR A 92 -6.19 4.91 -18.66
CA THR A 92 -6.47 4.79 -17.22
C THR A 92 -6.77 6.14 -16.56
N GLY A 93 -6.60 7.25 -17.28
CA GLY A 93 -6.66 8.61 -16.72
C GLY A 93 -5.49 8.97 -15.78
N ASN A 94 -4.45 8.15 -15.73
CA ASN A 94 -3.33 8.27 -14.78
C ASN A 94 -2.13 8.98 -15.42
N ASN A 95 -2.31 10.22 -15.88
CA ASN A 95 -1.27 11.03 -16.53
C ASN A 95 -0.67 12.12 -15.62
N PHE A 96 -0.66 11.90 -14.32
CA PHE A 96 -0.17 12.85 -13.33
C PHE A 96 0.78 12.18 -12.35
N GLU A 97 1.51 12.96 -11.60
CA GLU A 97 2.37 12.46 -10.54
C GLU A 97 1.55 12.14 -9.29
N LEU A 98 1.79 10.97 -8.70
CA LEU A 98 1.39 10.72 -7.32
C LEU A 98 2.45 11.32 -6.40
N ASN A 99 2.09 12.35 -5.66
CA ASN A 99 2.95 12.98 -4.66
C ASN A 99 2.31 12.81 -3.27
N PHE A 100 2.99 12.10 -2.36
CA PHE A 100 2.52 11.85 -1.00
C PHE A 100 3.04 12.86 0.03
N ILE A 101 3.90 13.81 -0.36
CA ILE A 101 4.40 14.83 0.56
C ILE A 101 3.28 15.68 1.17
N PRO A 102 2.22 16.08 0.41
CA PRO A 102 1.08 16.79 1.02
C PRO A 102 0.38 15.99 2.12
N ASP A 103 0.27 14.65 2.00
CA ASP A 103 -0.31 13.81 3.05
C ASP A 103 0.50 13.88 4.35
N LEU A 104 1.84 13.82 4.21
CA LEU A 104 2.75 13.92 5.36
C LEU A 104 2.60 15.28 6.06
N LYS A 105 2.43 16.35 5.26
CA LYS A 105 2.19 17.71 5.77
C LYS A 105 0.87 17.82 6.50
N ILE A 106 -0.21 17.27 5.95
CA ILE A 106 -1.55 17.28 6.57
C ILE A 106 -1.51 16.53 7.91
N LEU A 107 -0.89 15.35 7.95
CA LEU A 107 -0.75 14.58 9.19
C LEU A 107 0.09 15.33 10.24
N HIS A 108 1.22 15.91 9.83
CA HIS A 108 2.09 16.67 10.72
C HIS A 108 1.35 17.90 11.30
N ASP A 109 0.66 18.67 10.46
CA ASP A 109 -0.08 19.86 10.88
C ASP A 109 -1.27 19.52 11.81
N ALA A 110 -1.81 18.31 11.68
CA ALA A 110 -2.82 17.77 12.57
C ALA A 110 -2.24 17.20 13.89
N GLY A 111 -0.93 17.35 14.12
CA GLY A 111 -0.28 16.98 15.39
C GLY A 111 0.23 15.54 15.45
N TYR A 112 0.52 14.90 14.33
CA TYR A 112 1.10 13.56 14.30
C TYR A 112 2.58 13.61 13.92
N ASN A 113 3.41 12.85 14.63
CA ASN A 113 4.69 12.42 14.10
C ASN A 113 4.43 11.47 12.93
N VAL A 114 5.29 11.44 11.93
CA VAL A 114 5.11 10.54 10.78
C VAL A 114 6.38 9.74 10.53
N LEU A 115 6.23 8.41 10.41
CA LEU A 115 7.24 7.52 9.89
C LEU A 115 6.75 6.99 8.55
N THR A 116 7.50 7.23 7.47
CA THR A 116 7.20 6.66 6.15
C THR A 116 8.48 6.08 5.56
N TYR A 117 8.37 4.93 4.90
CA TYR A 117 9.54 4.19 4.41
C TYR A 117 9.24 3.55 3.06
N ASP A 118 10.30 3.23 2.33
CA ASP A 118 10.19 2.40 1.15
C ASP A 118 10.17 0.92 1.56
N MET A 119 9.16 0.17 1.14
CA MET A 119 9.15 -1.29 1.31
C MET A 119 10.24 -1.91 0.42
N ARG A 120 10.60 -3.17 0.69
CA ARG A 120 11.58 -3.93 -0.11
C ARG A 120 11.33 -3.76 -1.61
N ASN A 121 12.37 -3.75 -2.40
CA ASN A 121 12.34 -3.60 -3.86
C ASN A 121 11.79 -2.25 -4.35
N SER A 122 11.60 -1.26 -3.48
CA SER A 122 11.08 0.08 -3.83
C SER A 122 12.06 1.17 -3.40
N GLY A 123 12.04 2.28 -4.14
CA GLY A 123 12.81 3.48 -3.81
C GLY A 123 14.28 3.19 -3.51
N MET A 124 14.71 3.54 -2.29
CA MET A 124 16.08 3.40 -1.82
C MET A 124 16.28 2.21 -0.87
N SER A 125 15.22 1.45 -0.58
CA SER A 125 15.30 0.26 0.26
C SER A 125 15.96 -0.93 -0.43
N GLY A 126 16.39 -1.90 0.35
CA GLY A 126 17.11 -3.08 -0.13
C GLY A 126 16.28 -3.95 -1.07
N SER A 127 16.96 -4.54 -2.05
CA SER A 127 16.37 -5.54 -2.94
C SER A 127 16.31 -6.90 -2.26
N ALA A 128 15.18 -7.60 -2.46
CA ALA A 128 14.92 -8.92 -1.90
C ALA A 128 14.21 -9.83 -2.91
N ASN A 129 14.39 -11.13 -2.77
CA ASN A 129 13.67 -12.13 -3.58
C ASN A 129 13.79 -11.89 -5.10
N GLY A 130 14.91 -11.33 -5.57
CA GLY A 130 15.13 -11.00 -6.98
C GLY A 130 14.16 -9.95 -7.55
N GLY A 131 13.69 -9.04 -6.71
CA GLY A 131 12.74 -7.97 -7.07
C GLY A 131 11.27 -8.44 -7.06
N VAL A 132 11.00 -9.66 -6.65
CA VAL A 132 9.63 -10.22 -6.60
C VAL A 132 8.84 -9.61 -5.45
N THR A 133 7.58 -9.26 -5.73
CA THR A 133 6.56 -8.94 -4.72
C THR A 133 5.65 -10.14 -4.50
N GLY A 134 5.25 -10.36 -3.25
CA GLY A 134 4.26 -11.37 -2.87
C GLY A 134 2.86 -10.80 -2.70
N ASN A 135 2.57 -9.64 -3.29
CA ASN A 135 1.34 -8.87 -3.09
C ASN A 135 1.00 -8.73 -1.58
N GLY A 136 1.97 -8.30 -0.80
CA GLY A 136 1.83 -8.09 0.64
C GLY A 136 2.37 -9.24 1.50
N ARG A 137 2.41 -10.49 1.02
CA ARG A 137 2.97 -11.62 1.82
C ARG A 137 4.43 -11.42 2.20
N LEU A 138 5.26 -11.03 1.24
CA LEU A 138 6.68 -10.74 1.49
C LEU A 138 6.86 -9.42 2.22
N GLU A 139 6.12 -8.40 1.78
CA GLU A 139 6.16 -7.03 2.31
C GLU A 139 5.59 -6.92 3.74
N SER A 140 4.83 -7.90 4.20
CA SER A 140 4.38 -7.99 5.60
C SER A 140 5.54 -7.97 6.61
N ARG A 141 6.72 -8.47 6.20
CA ARG A 141 7.94 -8.46 7.02
C ARG A 141 8.52 -7.06 7.17
N ASP A 142 8.26 -6.17 6.19
CA ASP A 142 8.69 -4.78 6.23
C ASP A 142 7.82 -4.00 7.22
N VAL A 143 6.51 -4.26 7.20
CA VAL A 143 5.56 -3.67 8.17
C VAL A 143 5.90 -4.10 9.60
N VAL A 144 6.23 -5.38 9.81
CA VAL A 144 6.71 -5.88 11.11
C VAL A 144 8.01 -5.19 11.50
N GLY A 145 8.97 -5.04 10.57
CA GLY A 145 10.23 -4.34 10.83
C GLY A 145 10.03 -2.88 11.25
N ALA A 146 9.11 -2.17 10.60
CA ALA A 146 8.76 -0.79 10.97
C ALA A 146 8.19 -0.71 12.41
N MET A 147 7.33 -1.65 12.79
CA MET A 147 6.79 -1.73 14.15
C MET A 147 7.89 -2.06 15.18
N GLN A 148 8.78 -3.00 14.86
CA GLN A 148 9.92 -3.35 15.71
C GLN A 148 10.88 -2.15 15.87
N TYR A 149 11.13 -1.41 14.80
CA TYR A 149 11.91 -0.17 14.86
C TYR A 149 11.30 0.83 15.83
N VAL A 150 10.01 1.13 15.72
CA VAL A 150 9.32 2.04 16.65
C VAL A 150 9.44 1.56 18.09
N LYS A 151 9.19 0.27 18.35
CA LYS A 151 9.29 -0.31 19.71
C LYS A 151 10.72 -0.33 20.27
N SER A 152 11.74 -0.31 19.42
CA SER A 152 13.15 -0.30 19.85
C SER A 152 13.71 1.08 20.18
N ARG A 153 13.00 2.14 19.81
CA ARG A 153 13.45 3.52 19.97
C ARG A 153 12.90 4.13 21.25
N ASP A 154 13.77 4.65 22.12
CA ASP A 154 13.35 5.28 23.39
C ASP A 154 12.45 6.50 23.20
N ASP A 155 12.60 7.21 22.08
CA ASP A 155 11.79 8.39 21.74
C ASP A 155 10.47 8.06 21.04
N LEU A 156 10.25 6.80 20.60
CA LEU A 156 9.06 6.39 19.85
C LEU A 156 8.23 5.30 20.55
N LYS A 157 8.85 4.45 21.36
CA LYS A 157 8.26 3.20 21.88
C LYS A 157 6.98 3.41 22.70
N ASP A 158 6.83 4.58 23.31
CA ASP A 158 5.69 4.92 24.17
C ASP A 158 4.64 5.79 23.42
N MET A 159 4.82 6.02 22.12
CA MET A 159 3.86 6.77 21.32
C MET A 159 2.59 5.97 21.04
N THR A 160 1.46 6.67 20.96
CA THR A 160 0.20 6.13 20.42
C THR A 160 0.33 5.99 18.91
N VAL A 161 0.19 4.77 18.37
CA VAL A 161 0.46 4.48 16.96
C VAL A 161 -0.83 4.19 16.18
N GLY A 162 -0.98 4.87 15.05
CA GLY A 162 -1.93 4.56 13.98
C GLY A 162 -1.22 4.20 12.68
N LEU A 163 -1.91 3.50 11.79
CA LEU A 163 -1.36 3.08 10.50
C LEU A 163 -2.14 3.73 9.34
N PHE A 164 -1.41 4.22 8.34
CA PHE A 164 -1.94 4.68 7.07
C PHE A 164 -1.33 3.87 5.93
N SER A 165 -2.04 2.83 5.49
CA SER A 165 -1.49 1.76 4.66
C SER A 165 -2.22 1.66 3.32
N ARG A 166 -1.64 2.19 2.24
CA ARG A 166 -2.24 2.26 0.90
C ARG A 166 -2.01 0.97 0.12
N CYS A 167 -3.04 0.42 -0.51
CA CYS A 167 -2.98 -0.68 -1.49
C CYS A 167 -2.08 -1.83 -1.00
N LEU A 168 -0.92 -2.05 -1.65
CA LEU A 168 0.06 -3.05 -1.22
C LEU A 168 0.44 -2.90 0.26
N GLY A 169 0.63 -1.67 0.74
CA GLY A 169 0.89 -1.40 2.15
C GLY A 169 -0.23 -1.89 3.06
N GLY A 170 -1.50 -1.74 2.63
CA GLY A 170 -2.67 -2.27 3.32
C GLY A 170 -2.68 -3.79 3.35
N ILE A 171 -2.48 -4.43 2.18
CA ILE A 171 -2.40 -5.89 2.07
C ILE A 171 -1.26 -6.44 2.94
N ALA A 172 -0.09 -5.81 2.89
CA ALA A 172 1.06 -6.17 3.72
C ALA A 172 0.75 -6.05 5.23
N THR A 173 -0.01 -5.02 5.61
CA THR A 173 -0.44 -4.82 6.99
C THR A 173 -1.41 -5.92 7.44
N PHE A 174 -2.36 -6.34 6.60
CA PHE A 174 -3.26 -7.44 6.90
C PHE A 174 -2.50 -8.76 7.13
N PHE A 175 -1.58 -9.11 6.24
CA PHE A 175 -0.72 -10.28 6.43
C PHE A 175 0.20 -10.16 7.65
N ALA A 176 0.70 -8.96 7.97
CA ALA A 176 1.53 -8.74 9.14
C ALA A 176 0.75 -8.97 10.44
N MET A 177 -0.49 -8.49 10.52
CA MET A 177 -1.38 -8.69 11.67
C MET A 177 -1.76 -10.16 11.87
N ASP A 178 -1.95 -10.91 10.78
CA ASP A 178 -2.19 -12.35 10.85
C ASP A 178 -0.98 -13.13 11.36
N ARG A 179 0.21 -12.82 10.83
CA ARG A 179 1.45 -13.53 11.18
C ARG A 179 2.01 -13.19 12.54
N ARG A 180 1.85 -11.96 13.00
CA ARG A 180 2.48 -11.42 14.21
C ARG A 180 1.49 -10.54 15.00
N PRO A 181 0.31 -11.07 15.38
CA PRO A 181 -0.74 -10.28 16.03
C PRO A 181 -0.26 -9.57 17.30
N GLU A 182 0.70 -10.16 18.03
CA GLU A 182 1.25 -9.59 19.25
C GLU A 182 2.01 -8.27 19.04
N ILE A 183 2.55 -8.04 17.82
CA ILE A 183 3.26 -6.79 17.49
C ILE A 183 2.28 -5.64 17.27
N PHE A 184 1.04 -5.95 16.88
CA PHE A 184 0.01 -4.97 16.53
C PHE A 184 -1.04 -4.76 17.63
N SER A 185 -0.88 -5.39 18.81
CA SER A 185 -1.84 -5.31 19.91
C SER A 185 -2.12 -3.88 20.41
N ASP A 186 -1.13 -2.98 20.26
CA ASP A 186 -1.20 -1.61 20.76
C ASP A 186 -1.57 -0.59 19.67
N ILE A 187 -1.77 -1.05 18.41
CA ILE A 187 -2.18 -0.18 17.31
C ILE A 187 -3.61 0.29 17.55
N ARG A 188 -3.83 1.60 17.42
CA ARG A 188 -5.11 2.23 17.72
C ARG A 188 -6.09 2.19 16.57
N CYS A 189 -5.61 2.41 15.35
CA CYS A 189 -6.45 2.38 14.15
C CYS A 189 -5.63 2.17 12.88
N LEU A 190 -6.33 1.78 11.84
CA LEU A 190 -5.80 1.54 10.51
C LEU A 190 -6.67 2.24 9.46
N LEU A 191 -6.05 3.02 8.57
CA LEU A 191 -6.65 3.60 7.38
C LEU A 191 -6.07 2.91 6.15
N VAL A 192 -6.93 2.35 5.28
CA VAL A 192 -6.52 1.56 4.10
C VAL A 192 -7.19 2.09 2.82
N PRO A 193 -6.49 2.95 2.07
CA PRO A 193 -6.88 3.32 0.72
C PRO A 193 -6.66 2.18 -0.28
N GLU A 194 -7.65 1.94 -1.13
CA GLU A 194 -7.52 1.18 -2.37
C GLU A 194 -6.93 -0.24 -2.21
N PRO A 195 -7.34 -1.05 -1.23
CA PRO A 195 -6.91 -2.44 -1.19
C PRO A 195 -7.47 -3.21 -2.39
N LEU A 196 -6.75 -4.23 -2.86
CA LEU A 196 -7.25 -5.14 -3.88
C LEU A 196 -6.56 -6.50 -3.79
N SER A 197 -7.27 -7.59 -4.11
CA SER A 197 -6.64 -8.89 -4.33
C SER A 197 -6.04 -8.98 -5.74
N TYR A 198 -4.90 -9.67 -5.88
CA TYR A 198 -4.29 -9.83 -7.20
C TYR A 198 -5.16 -10.66 -8.14
N ARG A 199 -5.94 -11.60 -7.60
CA ARG A 199 -6.94 -12.37 -8.36
C ARG A 199 -7.97 -11.45 -9.02
N CYS A 200 -8.55 -10.53 -8.26
CA CYS A 200 -9.54 -9.58 -8.78
C CYS A 200 -8.97 -8.73 -9.92
N PHE A 201 -7.74 -8.24 -9.75
CA PHE A 201 -7.02 -7.51 -10.80
C PHE A 201 -6.86 -8.33 -12.08
N VAL A 202 -6.40 -9.58 -11.98
CA VAL A 202 -6.20 -10.47 -13.13
C VAL A 202 -7.52 -10.80 -13.81
N GLU A 203 -8.55 -11.19 -13.05
CA GLU A 203 -9.87 -11.53 -13.59
C GLU A 203 -10.51 -10.35 -14.33
N LYS A 204 -10.46 -9.15 -13.72
CA LYS A 204 -11.02 -7.95 -14.33
C LYS A 204 -10.29 -7.58 -15.63
N ALA A 205 -8.96 -7.63 -15.61
CA ALA A 205 -8.16 -7.34 -16.80
C ALA A 205 -8.39 -8.37 -17.91
N LEU A 206 -8.44 -9.66 -17.61
CA LEU A 206 -8.76 -10.70 -18.60
C LEU A 206 -10.15 -10.48 -19.22
N GLY A 207 -11.16 -10.18 -18.40
CA GLY A 207 -12.52 -9.89 -18.87
C GLY A 207 -12.57 -8.69 -19.83
N MET A 208 -11.78 -7.64 -19.59
CA MET A 208 -11.69 -6.48 -20.50
C MET A 208 -11.21 -6.85 -21.91
N TYR A 209 -10.41 -7.91 -22.03
CA TYR A 209 -9.87 -8.40 -23.29
C TYR A 209 -10.63 -9.62 -23.86
N GLY A 210 -11.67 -10.13 -23.15
CA GLY A 210 -12.36 -11.35 -23.53
C GLY A 210 -11.48 -12.61 -23.44
N LEU A 211 -10.57 -12.65 -22.47
CA LEU A 211 -9.59 -13.71 -22.25
C LEU A 211 -9.80 -14.47 -20.94
N ASP A 212 -11.05 -14.54 -20.45
CA ASP A 212 -11.40 -15.19 -19.18
C ASP A 212 -10.92 -16.64 -19.11
N ASP A 213 -10.90 -17.34 -20.26
CA ASP A 213 -10.40 -18.72 -20.40
C ASP A 213 -8.89 -18.87 -20.16
N LYS A 214 -8.15 -17.77 -20.05
CA LYS A 214 -6.69 -17.75 -19.85
C LYS A 214 -6.28 -17.62 -18.37
N PHE A 215 -7.23 -17.57 -17.44
CA PHE A 215 -6.91 -17.37 -16.02
C PHE A 215 -5.89 -18.39 -15.48
N ASP A 216 -6.09 -19.69 -15.75
CA ASP A 216 -5.16 -20.73 -15.27
C ASP A 216 -3.75 -20.61 -15.87
N GLN A 217 -3.67 -20.13 -17.11
CA GLN A 217 -2.39 -19.83 -17.76
C GLN A 217 -1.67 -18.69 -17.05
N VAL A 218 -2.38 -17.60 -16.73
CA VAL A 218 -1.82 -16.46 -15.97
C VAL A 218 -1.41 -16.90 -14.57
N ASN A 219 -2.24 -17.67 -13.86
CA ASN A 219 -1.89 -18.17 -12.53
C ASN A 219 -0.62 -19.04 -12.57
N THR A 220 -0.46 -19.88 -13.59
CA THR A 220 0.77 -20.64 -13.81
C THR A 220 1.98 -19.71 -14.00
N MET A 221 1.85 -18.67 -14.82
CA MET A 221 2.91 -17.69 -15.05
C MET A 221 3.25 -16.92 -13.76
N ILE A 222 2.25 -16.54 -12.96
CA ILE A 222 2.42 -15.91 -11.64
C ILE A 222 3.21 -16.83 -10.72
N LYS A 223 2.85 -18.11 -10.65
CA LYS A 223 3.56 -19.10 -9.83
C LYS A 223 5.00 -19.29 -10.27
N MET A 224 5.27 -19.30 -11.57
CA MET A 224 6.64 -19.35 -12.10
C MET A 224 7.47 -18.13 -11.74
N GLU A 225 6.84 -16.94 -11.66
CA GLU A 225 7.50 -15.67 -11.33
C GLU A 225 7.72 -15.50 -9.83
N THR A 226 6.75 -15.89 -9.00
CA THR A 226 6.69 -15.55 -7.57
C THR A 226 6.88 -16.72 -6.63
N SER A 227 6.71 -17.95 -7.12
CA SER A 227 6.56 -19.20 -6.34
C SER A 227 5.24 -19.30 -5.54
N PHE A 228 4.30 -18.39 -5.74
CA PHE A 228 2.97 -18.40 -5.11
C PHE A 228 1.86 -18.63 -6.15
N ASP A 229 0.84 -19.38 -5.77
CA ASP A 229 -0.45 -19.31 -6.44
C ASP A 229 -1.11 -17.95 -6.14
N ILE A 230 -1.93 -17.47 -7.09
CA ILE A 230 -2.58 -16.18 -6.97
C ILE A 230 -3.44 -16.06 -5.70
N ASP A 231 -4.06 -17.16 -5.26
CA ASP A 231 -4.88 -17.20 -4.05
C ASP A 231 -4.06 -17.11 -2.76
N GLU A 232 -2.81 -17.58 -2.79
CA GLU A 232 -1.90 -17.41 -1.65
C GLU A 232 -1.50 -15.95 -1.42
N MET A 233 -1.66 -15.09 -2.44
CA MET A 233 -1.40 -13.65 -2.38
C MET A 233 -2.66 -12.83 -2.04
N SER A 234 -3.79 -13.48 -1.79
CA SER A 234 -5.05 -12.81 -1.39
C SER A 234 -5.07 -12.55 0.12
N PRO A 235 -5.40 -11.34 0.58
CA PRO A 235 -5.57 -11.06 1.99
C PRO A 235 -6.91 -11.59 2.55
N ILE A 236 -7.88 -11.93 1.69
CA ILE A 236 -9.25 -12.30 2.12
C ILE A 236 -9.26 -13.38 3.20
N PRO A 237 -8.48 -14.48 3.11
CA PRO A 237 -8.49 -15.51 4.15
C PRO A 237 -8.00 -15.06 5.52
N VAL A 238 -7.21 -13.99 5.59
CA VAL A 238 -6.61 -13.50 6.83
C VAL A 238 -7.30 -12.27 7.42
N MET A 239 -8.36 -11.75 6.77
CA MET A 239 -9.06 -10.54 7.24
C MET A 239 -9.61 -10.69 8.66
N GLY A 240 -10.03 -11.90 9.06
CA GLY A 240 -10.49 -12.19 10.42
C GLY A 240 -9.45 -11.96 11.52
N SER A 241 -8.17 -11.92 11.19
CA SER A 241 -7.07 -11.62 12.11
C SER A 241 -6.88 -10.13 12.36
N VAL A 242 -7.47 -9.25 11.55
CA VAL A 242 -7.40 -7.80 11.71
C VAL A 242 -8.37 -7.38 12.81
N LYS A 243 -7.84 -7.10 14.01
CA LYS A 243 -8.61 -6.74 15.22
C LYS A 243 -8.55 -5.25 15.56
N VAL A 244 -7.89 -4.48 14.73
CA VAL A 244 -7.68 -3.03 14.90
C VAL A 244 -8.83 -2.28 14.24
N PRO A 245 -9.41 -1.22 14.85
CA PRO A 245 -10.37 -0.35 14.18
C PRO A 245 -9.89 0.05 12.79
N THR A 246 -10.67 -0.27 11.75
CA THR A 246 -10.21 -0.17 10.37
C THR A 246 -11.16 0.62 9.48
N PHE A 247 -10.61 1.63 8.79
CA PHE A 247 -11.32 2.40 7.78
C PHE A 247 -10.74 2.08 6.41
N ILE A 248 -11.56 1.47 5.55
CA ILE A 248 -11.24 1.22 4.14
C ILE A 248 -11.92 2.27 3.27
N TYR A 249 -11.24 2.80 2.27
CA TYR A 249 -11.89 3.50 1.18
C TYR A 249 -11.36 3.07 -0.18
N SER A 250 -12.21 3.08 -1.18
CA SER A 250 -11.84 2.69 -2.55
C SER A 250 -12.68 3.42 -3.58
N VAL A 251 -12.11 3.63 -4.77
CA VAL A 251 -12.84 4.14 -5.92
C VAL A 251 -13.83 3.10 -6.40
N LYS A 252 -15.10 3.49 -6.54
CA LYS A 252 -16.19 2.58 -6.86
C LYS A 252 -16.08 2.00 -8.27
N ASP A 253 -15.81 2.85 -9.25
CA ASP A 253 -15.70 2.48 -10.67
C ASP A 253 -14.25 2.20 -11.08
N ASP A 254 -13.42 1.70 -10.15
CA ASP A 254 -12.01 1.42 -10.41
C ASP A 254 -11.83 0.37 -11.52
N VAL A 255 -10.97 0.69 -12.49
CA VAL A 255 -10.67 -0.19 -13.63
C VAL A 255 -9.85 -1.43 -13.26
N LEU A 256 -9.22 -1.46 -12.09
CA LEU A 256 -8.34 -2.55 -11.65
C LEU A 256 -8.99 -3.50 -10.63
N THR A 257 -10.07 -3.08 -9.97
CA THR A 257 -10.73 -3.90 -8.93
C THR A 257 -12.24 -3.95 -9.11
N LYS A 258 -12.90 -4.80 -8.37
CA LYS A 258 -14.36 -4.94 -8.30
C LYS A 258 -14.83 -4.54 -6.91
N GLU A 259 -16.02 -3.95 -6.81
CA GLU A 259 -16.61 -3.60 -5.51
C GLU A 259 -16.70 -4.81 -4.58
N GLU A 260 -17.05 -5.99 -5.11
CA GLU A 260 -17.18 -7.23 -4.33
C GLU A 260 -15.88 -7.67 -3.68
N ASP A 261 -14.72 -7.40 -4.30
CA ASP A 261 -13.40 -7.75 -3.74
C ASP A 261 -13.13 -6.93 -2.48
N VAL A 262 -13.32 -5.61 -2.56
CA VAL A 262 -13.13 -4.69 -1.43
C VAL A 262 -14.19 -4.93 -0.35
N GLN A 263 -15.46 -5.15 -0.75
CA GLN A 263 -16.55 -5.47 0.18
C GLN A 263 -16.25 -6.75 0.96
N THR A 264 -15.75 -7.80 0.27
CA THR A 264 -15.38 -9.06 0.92
C THR A 264 -14.26 -8.87 1.95
N MET A 265 -13.25 -8.04 1.63
CA MET A 265 -12.22 -7.69 2.61
C MET A 265 -12.81 -6.96 3.82
N TYR A 266 -13.66 -5.97 3.57
CA TYR A 266 -14.32 -5.21 4.63
C TYR A 266 -15.20 -6.09 5.52
N ASP A 267 -16.02 -6.95 4.94
CA ASP A 267 -16.92 -7.85 5.68
C ASP A 267 -16.13 -8.84 6.53
N GLY A 268 -14.97 -9.31 6.01
CA GLY A 268 -14.09 -10.24 6.67
C GLY A 268 -13.29 -9.67 7.86
N LEU A 269 -13.23 -8.33 8.03
CA LEU A 269 -12.51 -7.71 9.14
C LEU A 269 -13.00 -8.24 10.49
N GLY A 270 -12.08 -8.69 11.33
CA GLY A 270 -12.35 -9.28 12.64
C GLY A 270 -12.59 -8.26 13.75
N VAL A 271 -13.02 -7.04 13.43
CA VAL A 271 -13.32 -5.93 14.32
C VAL A 271 -14.70 -5.35 13.97
N GLU A 272 -15.43 -4.87 14.99
CA GLU A 272 -16.75 -4.25 14.78
C GLU A 272 -16.63 -2.75 14.43
N ASP A 273 -15.68 -2.03 15.03
CA ASP A 273 -15.42 -0.62 14.70
C ASP A 273 -14.69 -0.53 13.36
N LYS A 274 -15.47 -0.56 12.31
CA LYS A 274 -14.98 -0.52 10.93
C LYS A 274 -15.83 0.38 10.06
N LYS A 275 -15.22 1.01 9.04
CA LYS A 275 -15.86 1.92 8.10
C LYS A 275 -15.43 1.61 6.68
N LEU A 276 -16.37 1.69 5.73
CA LEU A 276 -16.12 1.62 4.29
C LEU A 276 -16.65 2.88 3.63
N LEU A 277 -15.82 3.52 2.80
CA LEU A 277 -16.21 4.68 1.98
C LEU A 277 -15.93 4.38 0.51
N TRP A 278 -16.96 4.49 -0.31
CA TRP A 278 -16.84 4.46 -1.76
C TRP A 278 -16.65 5.87 -2.31
N VAL A 279 -15.58 6.06 -3.08
CA VAL A 279 -15.27 7.32 -3.77
C VAL A 279 -15.77 7.20 -5.19
N GLU A 280 -16.66 8.11 -5.61
CA GLU A 280 -17.29 8.08 -6.92
C GLU A 280 -16.70 9.16 -7.85
N GLY A 281 -16.83 8.95 -9.17
CA GLY A 281 -16.50 9.96 -10.19
C GLY A 281 -15.02 10.26 -10.36
N THR A 282 -14.15 9.33 -9.99
CA THR A 282 -12.69 9.50 -10.12
C THR A 282 -12.00 8.20 -10.55
N VAL A 283 -10.68 8.26 -10.75
CA VAL A 283 -9.84 7.11 -11.09
C VAL A 283 -9.03 6.63 -9.89
N ARG A 284 -8.60 5.37 -9.89
CA ARG A 284 -7.85 4.75 -8.79
C ARG A 284 -6.64 5.59 -8.31
N ALA A 285 -5.86 6.13 -9.25
CA ALA A 285 -4.69 6.93 -8.87
C ALA A 285 -5.07 8.19 -8.06
N LYS A 286 -6.23 8.79 -8.33
CA LYS A 286 -6.80 9.87 -7.52
C LYS A 286 -7.29 9.37 -6.16
N GLY A 287 -7.74 8.13 -6.07
CA GLY A 287 -8.05 7.49 -4.79
C GLY A 287 -6.87 7.49 -3.83
N TYR A 288 -5.64 7.29 -4.31
CA TYR A 288 -4.45 7.36 -3.46
C TYR A 288 -4.19 8.75 -2.85
N THR A 289 -4.64 9.82 -3.50
CA THR A 289 -4.50 11.20 -3.04
C THR A 289 -5.82 11.80 -2.53
N TYR A 290 -6.89 11.02 -2.45
CA TYR A 290 -8.20 11.47 -1.97
C TYR A 290 -8.16 12.02 -0.54
N PHE A 291 -7.23 11.53 0.29
CA PHE A 291 -6.93 12.08 1.60
C PHE A 291 -6.55 13.56 1.56
N GLN A 292 -5.80 14.00 0.53
CA GLN A 292 -5.36 15.40 0.38
C GLN A 292 -6.53 16.35 0.09
N GLU A 293 -7.54 15.86 -0.63
CA GLU A 293 -8.71 16.63 -1.02
C GLU A 293 -9.79 16.65 0.10
N ASN A 294 -9.80 15.61 0.94
CA ASN A 294 -10.82 15.39 1.99
C ASN A 294 -10.18 15.00 3.34
N PRO A 295 -9.22 15.78 3.86
CA PRO A 295 -8.45 15.38 5.04
C PRO A 295 -9.30 15.21 6.30
N ASP A 296 -10.31 16.04 6.49
CA ASP A 296 -11.11 16.07 7.73
C ASP A 296 -11.77 14.73 8.03
N VAL A 297 -12.30 14.05 7.00
CA VAL A 297 -12.96 12.73 7.14
C VAL A 297 -12.03 11.69 7.77
N PHE A 298 -10.76 11.75 7.44
CA PHE A 298 -9.75 10.78 7.88
C PHE A 298 -9.03 11.22 9.14
N LEU A 299 -8.83 12.54 9.31
CA LEU A 299 -8.30 13.10 10.55
C LEU A 299 -9.24 12.89 11.73
N GLU A 300 -10.56 12.98 11.51
CA GLU A 300 -11.58 12.61 12.52
C GLU A 300 -11.44 11.14 12.94
N TRP A 301 -11.17 10.24 11.98
CA TRP A 301 -10.93 8.82 12.29
C TRP A 301 -9.69 8.63 13.17
N PHE A 302 -8.57 9.24 12.81
CA PHE A 302 -7.35 9.19 13.61
C PHE A 302 -7.55 9.85 14.97
N ALA A 303 -8.19 11.02 15.04
CA ALA A 303 -8.46 11.71 16.31
C ALA A 303 -9.29 10.85 17.25
N LYS A 304 -10.40 10.26 16.76
CA LYS A 304 -11.29 9.37 17.53
C LYS A 304 -10.54 8.22 18.23
N HIS A 305 -9.56 7.63 17.57
CA HIS A 305 -8.92 6.40 18.05
C HIS A 305 -7.56 6.62 18.71
N MET A 306 -6.95 7.78 18.49
CA MET A 306 -5.61 8.09 18.97
C MET A 306 -5.62 9.16 20.09
N GLU A 307 -6.74 9.33 20.76
CA GLU A 307 -6.81 10.19 21.96
C GLU A 307 -5.97 9.67 23.12
#